data_f22b64186d4f0214db774eb2fa99f34a
#
_entry.id   f22b64186d4f0214db774eb2fa99f34a
#
_cell.length_a   1.000
_cell.length_b   1.000
_cell.length_c   1.000
_cell.angle_alpha   90.00
_cell.angle_beta   90.00
_cell.angle_gamma   90.00
#
_symmetry.space_group_name_H-M   'P 1'
#
loop_
_entity.id
_entity.type
_entity.pdbx_description
1 polymer ?
#
loop_
_entity_poly.entity_id
_entity_poly.type
_entity_poly.pdbx_seq_one_letter_code
_entity_poly.pdbx_strand_id
1 'polypeptide(L)'
;MKRDIDRLLAERNLDAAVVRGSTLDSPTVRYLTDGHKLEGVIILLRPGRPGVLIHNPMERDDAALTGMETALSTRWDLRSIANELHGDLLAAQAEQMRRILADYGVAGRVGFYGHGEIGQAHALLSKLEQTLADVDVVVEFKDDLFTTARITKDEGEIAAMRDVAGRANAVVAALADMLSSRPAANGSRGSKAHLLAPDGQPLTVRHVKQFIHEQCVQQGLEQPGGNIFALGADAGVPHNQGNPADLLELGKAIIFDFFPRPVGGGYFHDMTRTWCLGHAPKEVERAYQDTMAVFNLVMETLEVGKRTSAYQSITCKYYESLNYPTILTAPGTQVGYVHGLAHGLGLEIHEAPSFHAYEGNMAVVERGSVFTVEPGLYFPDKGYGVRIEDVVYCDEAGAFHSLTPFPKDLLLPVRK
;
A
#
# COMPACT_ATOMS: atom_id res chain seq x y z
N MET A 1 0.56 -5.50 -20.02
CA MET A 1 2.00 -5.50 -19.72
C MET A 1 2.55 -4.08 -19.89
N LYS A 2 2.91 -3.44 -18.87
CA LYS A 2 3.88 -2.33 -18.69
C LYS A 2 4.04 -1.40 -19.92
N ARG A 3 2.88 -1.04 -20.54
CA ARG A 3 2.80 -0.34 -21.83
C ARG A 3 3.48 1.03 -21.83
N ASP A 4 3.61 1.62 -20.64
CA ASP A 4 4.12 2.98 -20.50
C ASP A 4 5.63 3.07 -20.34
N ILE A 5 6.34 1.94 -20.13
CA ILE A 5 7.77 1.97 -19.82
C ILE A 5 8.58 2.64 -20.96
N ASP A 6 8.33 2.29 -22.22
CA ASP A 6 9.04 2.89 -23.35
C ASP A 6 8.78 4.40 -23.47
N ARG A 7 7.52 4.83 -23.28
CA ARG A 7 7.15 6.25 -23.25
C ARG A 7 7.84 6.95 -22.07
N LEU A 8 7.81 6.36 -20.88
CA LEU A 8 8.42 6.93 -19.69
C LEU A 8 9.95 7.02 -19.77
N LEU A 9 10.61 6.05 -20.40
CA LEU A 9 12.04 6.12 -20.72
C LEU A 9 12.33 7.31 -21.64
N ALA A 10 11.54 7.46 -22.71
CA ALA A 10 11.71 8.56 -23.66
C ALA A 10 11.47 9.94 -23.03
N GLU A 11 10.42 10.09 -22.21
CA GLU A 11 10.10 11.34 -21.49
C GLU A 11 11.22 11.78 -20.54
N ARG A 12 11.96 10.79 -19.99
CA ARG A 12 13.11 11.02 -19.08
C ARG A 12 14.43 11.13 -19.79
N ASN A 13 14.44 10.99 -21.12
CA ASN A 13 15.64 10.91 -21.96
C ASN A 13 16.60 9.83 -21.45
N LEU A 14 16.07 8.64 -21.10
CA LEU A 14 16.86 7.49 -20.68
C LEU A 14 17.07 6.55 -21.87
N ASP A 15 18.33 6.18 -22.11
CA ASP A 15 18.72 5.18 -23.12
C ASP A 15 18.49 3.75 -22.63
N ALA A 16 18.49 3.56 -21.31
CA ALA A 16 18.16 2.29 -20.65
C ALA A 16 17.75 2.50 -19.20
N ALA A 17 17.13 1.48 -18.63
CA ALA A 17 16.92 1.34 -17.17
C ALA A 17 17.46 0.00 -16.69
N VAL A 18 18.17 0.02 -15.57
CA VAL A 18 18.64 -1.16 -14.83
C VAL A 18 17.87 -1.26 -13.54
N VAL A 19 17.22 -2.40 -13.31
CA VAL A 19 16.54 -2.70 -12.05
C VAL A 19 17.24 -3.87 -11.36
N ARG A 20 17.56 -3.72 -10.07
CA ARG A 20 18.21 -4.76 -9.28
C ARG A 20 17.42 -5.06 -8.02
N GLY A 21 17.23 -6.34 -7.70
CA GLY A 21 16.50 -6.75 -6.49
C GLY A 21 15.97 -8.18 -6.56
N SER A 22 15.00 -8.46 -5.72
CA SER A 22 14.24 -9.70 -5.70
C SER A 22 12.72 -9.42 -5.75
N THR A 23 11.92 -10.41 -6.07
CA THR A 23 10.45 -10.28 -6.01
C THR A 23 9.91 -10.25 -4.58
N LEU A 24 10.74 -10.54 -3.57
CA LEU A 24 10.34 -10.50 -2.16
C LEU A 24 10.40 -9.09 -1.58
N ASP A 25 11.42 -8.32 -1.95
CA ASP A 25 11.74 -7.03 -1.35
C ASP A 25 11.59 -5.84 -2.30
N SER A 26 11.46 -6.08 -3.62
CA SER A 26 11.34 -5.02 -4.62
C SER A 26 9.98 -5.05 -5.33
N PRO A 27 9.08 -4.09 -5.05
CA PRO A 27 7.83 -3.91 -5.80
C PRO A 27 8.08 -3.73 -7.30
N THR A 28 9.16 -3.07 -7.68
CA THR A 28 9.55 -2.87 -9.08
C THR A 28 9.93 -4.18 -9.78
N VAL A 29 10.73 -5.04 -9.13
CA VAL A 29 11.04 -6.37 -9.69
C VAL A 29 9.77 -7.20 -9.80
N ARG A 30 8.93 -7.20 -8.77
CA ARG A 30 7.62 -7.89 -8.79
C ARG A 30 6.72 -7.40 -9.92
N TYR A 31 6.64 -6.08 -10.11
CA TYR A 31 5.89 -5.46 -11.20
C TYR A 31 6.37 -5.93 -12.56
N LEU A 32 7.69 -5.95 -12.79
CA LEU A 32 8.28 -6.32 -14.07
C LEU A 32 8.18 -7.81 -14.38
N THR A 33 8.16 -8.65 -13.36
CA THR A 33 8.21 -10.11 -13.48
C THR A 33 6.88 -10.81 -13.20
N ASP A 34 5.77 -10.04 -13.08
CA ASP A 34 4.44 -10.54 -12.74
C ASP A 34 4.41 -11.41 -11.44
N GLY A 35 5.37 -11.12 -10.54
CA GLY A 35 5.47 -11.76 -9.24
C GLY A 35 6.08 -13.15 -9.22
N HIS A 36 6.64 -13.65 -10.34
CA HIS A 36 7.38 -14.90 -10.36
C HIS A 36 8.55 -14.84 -9.38
N LYS A 37 8.77 -15.94 -8.65
CA LYS A 37 9.75 -15.99 -7.55
C LYS A 37 11.18 -15.93 -8.07
N LEU A 38 11.85 -14.79 -7.87
CA LEU A 38 13.21 -14.51 -8.33
C LEU A 38 14.00 -13.83 -7.20
N GLU A 39 15.22 -14.29 -6.97
CA GLU A 39 16.12 -13.80 -5.94
C GLU A 39 17.41 -13.24 -6.57
N GLY A 40 17.67 -11.93 -6.39
CA GLY A 40 18.93 -11.34 -6.83
C GLY A 40 19.09 -11.19 -8.35
N VAL A 41 18.05 -10.71 -9.02
CA VAL A 41 18.06 -10.48 -10.47
C VAL A 41 18.55 -9.08 -10.86
N ILE A 42 18.99 -8.96 -12.12
CA ILE A 42 19.22 -7.70 -12.82
C ILE A 42 18.29 -7.69 -14.03
N ILE A 43 17.46 -6.66 -14.17
CA ILE A 43 16.59 -6.47 -15.32
C ILE A 43 17.10 -5.26 -16.11
N LEU A 44 17.36 -5.44 -17.38
CA LEU A 44 17.78 -4.39 -18.30
C LEU A 44 16.64 -4.08 -19.28
N LEU A 45 16.17 -2.85 -19.24
CA LEU A 45 15.14 -2.34 -20.14
C LEU A 45 15.75 -1.32 -21.11
N ARG A 46 15.36 -1.42 -22.38
CA ARG A 46 15.83 -0.53 -23.46
C ARG A 46 14.63 -0.17 -24.34
N PRO A 47 14.48 1.11 -24.76
CA PRO A 47 13.35 1.53 -25.58
C PRO A 47 13.20 0.64 -26.83
N GLY A 48 11.96 0.20 -27.09
CA GLY A 48 11.61 -0.60 -28.27
C GLY A 48 12.24 -2.01 -28.34
N ARG A 49 12.80 -2.51 -27.24
CA ARG A 49 13.39 -3.87 -27.19
C ARG A 49 12.78 -4.67 -26.04
N PRO A 50 12.72 -6.02 -26.16
CA PRO A 50 12.35 -6.86 -25.03
C PRO A 50 13.25 -6.60 -23.84
N GLY A 51 12.68 -6.63 -22.63
CA GLY A 51 13.44 -6.59 -21.39
C GLY A 51 14.31 -7.84 -21.27
N VAL A 52 15.52 -7.69 -20.73
CA VAL A 52 16.45 -8.79 -20.45
C VAL A 52 16.48 -9.06 -18.96
N LEU A 53 16.17 -10.27 -18.55
CA LEU A 53 16.22 -10.76 -17.19
C LEU A 53 17.49 -11.59 -16.96
N ILE A 54 18.42 -11.08 -16.19
CA ILE A 54 19.65 -11.79 -15.79
C ILE A 54 19.40 -12.43 -14.42
N HIS A 55 19.48 -13.74 -14.37
CA HIS A 55 19.08 -14.52 -13.20
C HIS A 55 20.07 -15.63 -12.82
N ASN A 56 19.94 -16.16 -11.61
CA ASN A 56 20.71 -17.31 -11.15
C ASN A 56 20.22 -18.58 -11.88
N PRO A 57 21.11 -19.54 -12.22
CA PRO A 57 20.71 -20.84 -12.81
C PRO A 57 19.64 -21.62 -12.03
N MET A 58 19.54 -21.42 -10.71
CA MET A 58 18.53 -22.09 -9.88
C MET A 58 17.10 -21.58 -10.13
N GLU A 59 16.93 -20.43 -10.76
CA GLU A 59 15.64 -19.75 -10.96
C GLU A 59 15.19 -19.78 -12.43
N ARG A 60 15.84 -20.61 -13.27
CA ARG A 60 15.60 -20.63 -14.72
C ARG A 60 14.16 -20.92 -15.11
N ASP A 61 13.44 -21.71 -14.30
CA ASP A 61 12.07 -22.11 -14.60
C ASP A 61 11.12 -20.93 -14.33
N ASP A 62 11.27 -20.22 -13.21
CA ASP A 62 10.51 -19.00 -12.90
C ASP A 62 10.88 -17.85 -13.85
N ALA A 63 12.17 -17.69 -14.18
CA ALA A 63 12.63 -16.71 -15.13
C ALA A 63 12.01 -16.89 -16.52
N ALA A 64 11.86 -18.13 -16.99
CA ALA A 64 11.24 -18.45 -18.28
C ALA A 64 9.74 -18.05 -18.33
N LEU A 65 9.05 -18.06 -17.18
CA LEU A 65 7.64 -17.68 -17.10
C LEU A 65 7.39 -16.18 -17.23
N THR A 66 8.42 -15.34 -17.04
CA THR A 66 8.27 -13.87 -17.12
C THR A 66 8.02 -13.34 -18.53
N GLY A 67 8.27 -14.16 -19.57
CA GLY A 67 8.19 -13.77 -20.97
C GLY A 67 9.28 -12.79 -21.44
N MET A 68 10.27 -12.49 -20.59
CA MET A 68 11.45 -11.68 -20.97
C MET A 68 12.50 -12.55 -21.68
N GLU A 69 13.42 -11.88 -22.39
CA GLU A 69 14.69 -12.49 -22.78
C GLU A 69 15.46 -12.83 -21.50
N THR A 70 15.94 -14.07 -21.36
CA THR A 70 16.66 -14.51 -20.16
C THR A 70 18.13 -14.72 -20.43
N ALA A 71 18.97 -14.38 -19.45
CA ALA A 71 20.41 -14.63 -19.47
C ALA A 71 20.87 -15.16 -18.09
N LEU A 72 21.80 -16.12 -18.12
CA LEU A 72 22.38 -16.64 -16.88
C LEU A 72 23.41 -15.66 -16.30
N SER A 73 23.31 -15.36 -15.01
CA SER A 73 24.25 -14.49 -14.29
C SER A 73 25.69 -15.04 -14.30
N THR A 74 25.86 -16.36 -14.51
CA THR A 74 27.17 -17.00 -14.65
C THR A 74 27.97 -16.54 -15.85
N ARG A 75 27.33 -15.92 -16.86
CA ARG A 75 28.03 -15.26 -17.97
C ARG A 75 28.93 -14.12 -17.52
N TRP A 76 28.54 -13.44 -16.43
CA TRP A 76 29.29 -12.37 -15.78
C TRP A 76 29.49 -12.73 -14.29
N ASP A 77 30.15 -13.86 -14.07
CA ASP A 77 30.29 -14.42 -12.73
C ASP A 77 30.99 -13.46 -11.76
N LEU A 78 30.23 -12.94 -10.81
CA LEU A 78 30.70 -11.96 -9.85
C LEU A 78 31.89 -12.46 -9.03
N ARG A 79 31.93 -13.77 -8.73
CA ARG A 79 33.02 -14.38 -7.95
C ARG A 79 34.32 -14.37 -8.74
N SER A 80 34.26 -14.71 -10.01
CA SER A 80 35.43 -14.67 -10.91
C SER A 80 35.93 -13.22 -11.05
N ILE A 81 35.02 -12.26 -11.27
CA ILE A 81 35.40 -10.84 -11.35
C ILE A 81 36.00 -10.35 -10.04
N ALA A 82 35.46 -10.75 -8.89
CA ALA A 82 36.03 -10.38 -7.59
C ALA A 82 37.44 -10.95 -7.40
N ASN A 83 37.70 -12.17 -7.87
CA ASN A 83 39.07 -12.75 -7.85
C ASN A 83 40.05 -11.95 -8.74
N GLU A 84 39.62 -11.51 -9.94
CA GLU A 84 40.40 -10.62 -10.81
C GLU A 84 40.76 -9.29 -10.12
N LEU A 85 39.87 -8.81 -9.22
CA LEU A 85 39.99 -7.53 -8.51
C LEU A 85 40.45 -7.72 -7.05
N HIS A 86 41.19 -8.81 -6.77
CA HIS A 86 41.82 -9.08 -5.47
C HIS A 86 40.85 -9.07 -4.27
N GLY A 87 39.59 -9.43 -4.49
CA GLY A 87 38.57 -9.53 -3.46
C GLY A 87 37.74 -8.25 -3.21
N ASP A 88 37.97 -7.19 -3.97
CA ASP A 88 37.17 -5.97 -3.89
C ASP A 88 35.75 -6.22 -4.50
N LEU A 89 34.81 -6.56 -3.64
CA LEU A 89 33.42 -6.86 -4.05
C LEU A 89 32.70 -5.66 -4.63
N LEU A 90 32.98 -4.45 -4.16
CA LEU A 90 32.34 -3.24 -4.66
C LEU A 90 32.81 -2.94 -6.10
N ALA A 91 34.12 -3.00 -6.32
CA ALA A 91 34.68 -2.88 -7.67
C ALA A 91 34.19 -4.02 -8.60
N ALA A 92 34.06 -5.25 -8.08
CA ALA A 92 33.58 -6.37 -8.84
C ALA A 92 32.11 -6.22 -9.27
N GLN A 93 31.23 -5.67 -8.43
CA GLN A 93 29.86 -5.37 -8.80
C GLN A 93 29.77 -4.28 -9.87
N ALA A 94 30.58 -3.24 -9.77
CA ALA A 94 30.63 -2.18 -10.78
C ALA A 94 31.17 -2.73 -12.13
N GLU A 95 32.22 -3.54 -12.10
CA GLU A 95 32.80 -4.17 -13.28
C GLU A 95 31.83 -5.19 -13.92
N GLN A 96 31.10 -5.97 -13.10
CA GLN A 96 30.04 -6.84 -13.59
C GLN A 96 29.00 -6.04 -14.39
N MET A 97 28.53 -4.93 -13.82
CA MET A 97 27.58 -4.05 -14.50
C MET A 97 28.14 -3.48 -15.79
N ARG A 98 29.41 -3.04 -15.79
CA ARG A 98 30.09 -2.55 -16.99
C ARG A 98 30.11 -3.61 -18.10
N ARG A 99 30.44 -4.86 -17.77
CA ARG A 99 30.46 -5.99 -18.71
C ARG A 99 29.05 -6.28 -19.25
N ILE A 100 28.03 -6.27 -18.40
CA ILE A 100 26.63 -6.45 -18.78
C ILE A 100 26.22 -5.36 -19.78
N LEU A 101 26.40 -4.09 -19.44
CA LEU A 101 25.99 -2.99 -20.29
C LEU A 101 26.73 -2.99 -21.63
N ALA A 102 28.04 -3.30 -21.64
CA ALA A 102 28.83 -3.42 -22.86
C ALA A 102 28.34 -4.55 -23.78
N ASP A 103 28.02 -5.73 -23.23
CA ASP A 103 27.53 -6.89 -23.99
C ASP A 103 26.17 -6.62 -24.65
N TYR A 104 25.35 -5.74 -24.05
CA TYR A 104 24.06 -5.34 -24.60
C TYR A 104 24.13 -4.01 -25.40
N GLY A 105 25.33 -3.43 -25.56
CA GLY A 105 25.56 -2.19 -26.32
C GLY A 105 24.86 -0.99 -25.70
N VAL A 106 24.82 -0.90 -24.38
CA VAL A 106 24.19 0.20 -23.65
C VAL A 106 25.23 1.27 -23.34
N ALA A 107 24.92 2.50 -23.73
CA ALA A 107 25.68 3.70 -23.44
C ALA A 107 24.71 4.87 -23.25
N GLY A 108 25.20 6.07 -22.86
CA GLY A 108 24.37 7.26 -22.64
C GLY A 108 23.73 7.29 -21.24
N ARG A 109 22.51 7.77 -21.15
CA ARG A 109 21.81 8.00 -19.90
C ARG A 109 21.09 6.72 -19.40
N VAL A 110 21.56 6.15 -18.30
CA VAL A 110 21.02 4.90 -17.75
C VAL A 110 20.45 5.15 -16.35
N GLY A 111 19.15 4.90 -16.20
CA GLY A 111 18.47 4.96 -14.91
C GLY A 111 18.77 3.70 -14.08
N PHE A 112 19.16 3.87 -12.81
CA PHE A 112 19.42 2.76 -11.88
C PHE A 112 18.35 2.72 -10.78
N TYR A 113 17.69 1.58 -10.66
CA TYR A 113 16.56 1.35 -9.76
C TYR A 113 16.75 0.08 -8.95
N GLY A 114 16.06 -0.03 -7.83
CA GLY A 114 16.09 -1.21 -7.00
C GLY A 114 15.85 -0.89 -5.54
N HIS A 115 15.99 -1.91 -4.70
CA HIS A 115 15.86 -1.80 -3.27
C HIS A 115 17.16 -2.22 -2.59
N GLY A 116 17.52 -1.57 -1.47
CA GLY A 116 18.71 -1.91 -0.70
C GLY A 116 19.01 -0.91 0.41
N GLU A 117 19.98 -1.27 1.26
CA GLU A 117 20.48 -0.40 2.31
C GLU A 117 21.11 0.87 1.72
N ILE A 118 20.78 2.04 2.27
CA ILE A 118 21.21 3.35 1.75
C ILE A 118 22.72 3.44 1.54
N GLY A 119 23.52 2.97 2.51
CA GLY A 119 24.98 3.01 2.42
C GLY A 119 25.54 2.14 1.29
N GLN A 120 24.98 0.94 1.10
CA GLN A 120 25.39 0.03 0.02
C GLN A 120 24.97 0.58 -1.35
N ALA A 121 23.76 1.10 -1.46
CA ALA A 121 23.27 1.70 -2.68
C ALA A 121 24.13 2.91 -3.10
N HIS A 122 24.40 3.83 -2.17
CA HIS A 122 25.26 4.98 -2.42
C HIS A 122 26.67 4.56 -2.86
N ALA A 123 27.31 3.61 -2.14
CA ALA A 123 28.65 3.15 -2.49
C ALA A 123 28.70 2.53 -3.89
N LEU A 124 27.70 1.71 -4.24
CA LEU A 124 27.61 1.09 -5.58
C LEU A 124 27.40 2.13 -6.67
N LEU A 125 26.45 3.07 -6.51
CA LEU A 125 26.18 4.12 -7.50
C LEU A 125 27.40 5.01 -7.73
N SER A 126 28.07 5.46 -6.65
CA SER A 126 29.31 6.24 -6.75
C SER A 126 30.45 5.45 -7.42
N LYS A 127 30.50 4.12 -7.23
CA LYS A 127 31.47 3.28 -7.90
C LYS A 127 31.15 3.07 -9.38
N LEU A 128 29.86 2.98 -9.73
CA LEU A 128 29.39 2.89 -11.11
C LEU A 128 29.76 4.17 -11.89
N GLU A 129 29.52 5.36 -11.34
CA GLU A 129 29.91 6.63 -11.92
C GLU A 129 31.41 6.70 -12.26
N GLN A 130 32.27 6.10 -11.43
CA GLN A 130 33.71 6.05 -11.65
C GLN A 130 34.14 4.98 -12.67
N THR A 131 33.33 3.91 -12.84
CA THR A 131 33.69 2.73 -13.63
C THR A 131 33.12 2.78 -15.04
N LEU A 132 31.96 3.41 -15.23
CA LEU A 132 31.20 3.44 -16.48
C LEU A 132 31.59 4.74 -17.27
N ALA A 133 32.55 4.66 -18.15
CA ALA A 133 33.04 5.83 -18.88
C ALA A 133 32.03 6.37 -19.93
N ASP A 134 31.24 5.48 -20.54
CA ASP A 134 30.28 5.81 -21.63
C ASP A 134 28.83 5.88 -21.13
N VAL A 135 28.61 5.86 -19.81
CA VAL A 135 27.27 5.84 -19.18
C VAL A 135 27.14 6.98 -18.19
N ASP A 136 26.13 7.81 -18.38
CA ASP A 136 25.66 8.80 -17.41
C ASP A 136 24.71 8.08 -16.43
N VAL A 137 25.15 7.88 -15.18
CA VAL A 137 24.39 7.21 -14.12
C VAL A 137 23.28 8.14 -13.64
N VAL A 138 22.03 7.80 -13.91
CA VAL A 138 20.86 8.58 -13.51
C VAL A 138 20.16 7.92 -12.33
N VAL A 139 19.89 8.72 -11.29
CA VAL A 139 19.06 8.33 -10.14
C VAL A 139 17.92 9.33 -9.99
N GLU A 140 16.72 8.83 -9.75
CA GLU A 140 15.53 9.65 -9.56
C GLU A 140 15.12 9.64 -8.10
N PHE A 141 14.89 10.81 -7.51
CA PHE A 141 14.54 10.94 -6.09
C PHE A 141 13.03 10.80 -5.86
N LYS A 142 12.20 11.31 -6.77
CA LYS A 142 10.75 11.39 -6.61
C LYS A 142 10.07 11.08 -7.94
N ASP A 143 8.91 10.44 -7.84
CA ASP A 143 8.09 10.09 -9.00
C ASP A 143 8.93 9.38 -10.09
N ASP A 144 9.76 8.41 -9.63
CA ASP A 144 10.64 7.66 -10.52
C ASP A 144 9.86 6.91 -11.61
N LEU A 145 10.58 6.41 -12.61
CA LEU A 145 10.01 5.72 -13.76
C LEU A 145 9.01 4.63 -13.36
N PHE A 146 9.35 3.78 -12.40
CA PHE A 146 8.53 2.63 -12.04
C PHE A 146 7.41 3.00 -11.06
N THR A 147 7.64 3.95 -10.17
CA THR A 147 6.58 4.53 -9.34
C THR A 147 5.52 5.17 -10.24
N THR A 148 5.96 5.92 -11.27
CA THR A 148 5.04 6.51 -12.26
C THR A 148 4.32 5.44 -13.08
N ALA A 149 5.02 4.40 -13.56
CA ALA A 149 4.41 3.33 -14.34
C ALA A 149 3.34 2.55 -13.57
N ARG A 150 3.44 2.49 -12.23
CA ARG A 150 2.50 1.80 -11.36
C ARG A 150 1.28 2.62 -10.95
N ILE A 151 1.24 3.94 -11.24
CA ILE A 151 0.07 4.79 -10.92
C ILE A 151 -1.19 4.22 -11.56
N THR A 152 -1.10 3.80 -12.82
CA THR A 152 -2.22 3.24 -13.58
C THR A 152 -2.10 1.72 -13.67
N LYS A 153 -3.20 1.04 -13.44
CA LYS A 153 -3.32 -0.43 -13.44
C LYS A 153 -4.02 -0.89 -14.71
N ASP A 154 -3.53 -1.95 -15.31
CA ASP A 154 -4.22 -2.61 -16.42
C ASP A 154 -5.33 -3.55 -15.91
N GLU A 155 -6.09 -4.16 -16.85
CA GLU A 155 -7.21 -5.05 -16.50
C GLU A 155 -6.76 -6.28 -15.69
N GLY A 156 -5.55 -6.82 -15.96
CA GLY A 156 -4.99 -7.95 -15.23
C GLY A 156 -4.65 -7.57 -13.79
N GLU A 157 -4.06 -6.39 -13.60
CA GLU A 157 -3.76 -5.84 -12.29
C GLU A 157 -5.04 -5.54 -11.49
N ILE A 158 -6.04 -4.94 -12.11
CA ILE A 158 -7.35 -4.71 -11.49
C ILE A 158 -8.06 -6.03 -11.12
N ALA A 159 -7.96 -7.06 -11.97
CA ALA A 159 -8.52 -8.39 -11.66
C ALA A 159 -7.83 -9.01 -10.42
N ALA A 160 -6.50 -8.91 -10.33
CA ALA A 160 -5.75 -9.36 -9.15
C ALA A 160 -6.14 -8.58 -7.88
N MET A 161 -6.31 -7.26 -7.98
CA MET A 161 -6.76 -6.42 -6.86
C MET A 161 -8.19 -6.76 -6.42
N ARG A 162 -9.09 -7.05 -7.36
CA ARG A 162 -10.46 -7.51 -7.05
C ARG A 162 -10.49 -8.86 -6.33
N ASP A 163 -9.62 -9.78 -6.70
CA ASP A 163 -9.49 -11.07 -6.03
C ASP A 163 -9.09 -10.88 -4.56
N VAL A 164 -8.05 -10.08 -4.31
CA VAL A 164 -7.60 -9.77 -2.95
C VAL A 164 -8.70 -9.04 -2.16
N ALA A 165 -9.38 -8.08 -2.76
CA ALA A 165 -10.50 -7.37 -2.15
C ALA A 165 -11.64 -8.33 -1.76
N GLY A 166 -11.99 -9.27 -2.62
CA GLY A 166 -13.00 -10.31 -2.33
C GLY A 166 -12.63 -11.16 -1.11
N ARG A 167 -11.38 -11.62 -1.05
CA ARG A 167 -10.85 -12.39 0.07
C ARG A 167 -10.77 -11.56 1.37
N ALA A 168 -10.34 -10.30 1.28
CA ALA A 168 -10.32 -9.38 2.42
C ALA A 168 -11.72 -9.11 2.95
N ASN A 169 -12.69 -8.84 2.07
CA ASN A 169 -14.08 -8.65 2.46
C ASN A 169 -14.68 -9.89 3.15
N ALA A 170 -14.29 -11.11 2.75
CA ALA A 170 -14.71 -12.34 3.42
C ALA A 170 -14.17 -12.41 4.87
N VAL A 171 -12.92 -11.99 5.12
CA VAL A 171 -12.37 -11.89 6.49
C VAL A 171 -13.16 -10.89 7.32
N VAL A 172 -13.45 -9.70 6.77
CA VAL A 172 -14.19 -8.64 7.48
C VAL A 172 -15.62 -9.08 7.78
N ALA A 173 -16.30 -9.76 6.83
CA ALA A 173 -17.64 -10.33 7.04
C ALA A 173 -17.63 -11.37 8.16
N ALA A 174 -16.68 -12.30 8.12
CA ALA A 174 -16.54 -13.31 9.17
C ALA A 174 -16.31 -12.69 10.56
N LEU A 175 -15.52 -11.60 10.62
CA LEU A 175 -15.31 -10.87 11.86
C LEU A 175 -16.59 -10.18 12.36
N ALA A 176 -17.32 -9.48 11.48
CA ALA A 176 -18.58 -8.83 11.84
C ALA A 176 -19.62 -9.85 12.35
N ASP A 177 -19.73 -11.00 11.68
CA ASP A 177 -20.59 -12.10 12.11
C ASP A 177 -20.16 -12.69 13.47
N MET A 178 -18.87 -12.90 13.65
CA MET A 178 -18.33 -13.38 14.93
C MET A 178 -18.67 -12.42 16.06
N LEU A 179 -18.44 -11.11 15.90
CA LEU A 179 -18.74 -10.11 16.91
C LEU A 179 -20.26 -10.03 17.20
N SER A 180 -21.09 -10.05 16.15
CA SER A 180 -22.56 -9.95 16.28
C SER A 180 -23.20 -11.19 16.91
N SER A 181 -22.59 -12.35 16.77
CA SER A 181 -23.07 -13.62 17.33
C SER A 181 -22.74 -13.85 18.81
N ARG A 182 -21.83 -13.04 19.38
CA ARG A 182 -21.39 -13.21 20.76
C ARG A 182 -22.43 -12.65 21.75
N PRO A 183 -22.68 -13.36 22.85
CA PRO A 183 -23.49 -12.81 23.94
C PRO A 183 -22.72 -11.71 24.66
N ALA A 184 -23.46 -10.75 25.22
CA ALA A 184 -22.90 -9.73 26.09
C ALA A 184 -23.13 -10.07 27.54
N ALA A 185 -22.11 -9.89 28.38
CA ALA A 185 -22.28 -9.90 29.86
C ALA A 185 -22.98 -8.62 30.28
N ASN A 186 -23.95 -8.76 31.21
CA ASN A 186 -24.47 -7.60 31.91
C ASN A 186 -23.37 -7.02 32.82
N GLY A 187 -23.05 -5.75 32.61
CA GLY A 187 -22.10 -5.07 33.47
C GLY A 187 -22.55 -5.11 34.92
N SER A 188 -21.69 -5.53 35.82
CA SER A 188 -21.89 -5.30 37.25
C SER A 188 -21.85 -3.81 37.57
N ARG A 189 -22.40 -3.36 38.71
CA ARG A 189 -22.41 -1.94 39.11
C ARG A 189 -21.04 -1.27 38.84
N GLY A 190 -20.96 -0.40 37.83
CA GLY A 190 -19.74 0.34 37.45
C GLY A 190 -18.88 -0.26 36.34
N SER A 191 -19.15 -1.46 35.82
CA SER A 191 -18.52 -1.99 34.61
C SER A 191 -19.46 -1.88 33.41
N LYS A 192 -18.93 -1.54 32.23
CA LYS A 192 -19.69 -1.52 30.99
C LYS A 192 -19.95 -2.96 30.52
N ALA A 193 -21.10 -3.19 29.87
CA ALA A 193 -21.38 -4.47 29.23
C ALA A 193 -20.32 -4.73 28.14
N HIS A 194 -19.86 -5.96 28.02
CA HIS A 194 -18.84 -6.39 27.06
C HIS A 194 -19.18 -7.76 26.48
N LEU A 195 -18.61 -8.07 25.30
CA LEU A 195 -18.81 -9.36 24.66
C LEU A 195 -18.07 -10.48 25.42
N LEU A 196 -18.62 -11.70 25.34
CA LEU A 196 -18.02 -12.90 25.90
C LEU A 196 -17.41 -13.77 24.79
N ALA A 197 -16.26 -14.36 25.11
CA ALA A 197 -15.65 -15.44 24.33
C ALA A 197 -16.43 -16.76 24.49
N PRO A 198 -16.16 -17.80 23.68
CA PRO A 198 -16.88 -19.10 23.77
C PRO A 198 -16.77 -19.80 25.13
N ASP A 199 -15.71 -19.55 25.85
CA ASP A 199 -15.46 -20.11 27.19
C ASP A 199 -16.13 -19.32 28.33
N GLY A 200 -16.91 -18.28 27.97
CA GLY A 200 -17.60 -17.40 28.92
C GLY A 200 -16.73 -16.31 29.56
N GLN A 201 -15.45 -16.23 29.19
CA GLN A 201 -14.57 -15.14 29.62
C GLN A 201 -14.81 -13.88 28.80
N PRO A 202 -14.41 -12.68 29.26
CA PRO A 202 -14.49 -11.46 28.46
C PRO A 202 -13.74 -11.56 27.14
N LEU A 203 -14.38 -11.18 26.04
CA LEU A 203 -13.73 -11.10 24.74
C LEU A 203 -12.81 -9.88 24.70
N THR A 204 -11.57 -10.07 24.25
CA THR A 204 -10.55 -9.01 24.17
C THR A 204 -10.09 -8.75 22.75
N VAL A 205 -9.41 -7.61 22.53
CA VAL A 205 -8.75 -7.28 21.24
C VAL A 205 -7.79 -8.39 20.81
N ARG A 206 -7.08 -9.04 21.74
CA ARG A 206 -6.22 -10.21 21.45
C ARG A 206 -6.98 -11.33 20.76
N HIS A 207 -8.16 -11.69 21.26
CA HIS A 207 -8.98 -12.74 20.67
C HIS A 207 -9.44 -12.35 19.25
N VAL A 208 -9.80 -11.07 19.07
CA VAL A 208 -10.19 -10.55 17.75
C VAL A 208 -9.03 -10.62 16.76
N LYS A 209 -7.84 -10.15 17.14
CA LYS A 209 -6.66 -10.20 16.27
C LYS A 209 -6.23 -11.62 15.92
N GLN A 210 -6.37 -12.55 16.87
CA GLN A 210 -6.13 -13.97 16.59
C GLN A 210 -7.15 -14.50 15.57
N PHE A 211 -8.43 -14.20 15.74
CA PHE A 211 -9.48 -14.59 14.80
C PHE A 211 -9.22 -14.04 13.39
N ILE A 212 -8.86 -12.74 13.29
CA ILE A 212 -8.49 -12.11 12.00
C ILE A 212 -7.33 -12.89 11.36
N HIS A 213 -6.28 -13.20 12.13
CA HIS A 213 -5.13 -13.95 11.63
C HIS A 213 -5.55 -15.33 11.08
N GLU A 214 -6.37 -16.08 11.83
CA GLU A 214 -6.88 -17.38 11.40
C GLU A 214 -7.70 -17.28 10.09
N GLN A 215 -8.54 -16.26 9.97
CA GLN A 215 -9.30 -16.00 8.75
C GLN A 215 -8.39 -15.62 7.56
N CYS A 216 -7.35 -14.81 7.79
CA CYS A 216 -6.34 -14.50 6.77
C CYS A 216 -5.65 -15.77 6.24
N VAL A 217 -5.24 -16.67 7.13
CA VAL A 217 -4.63 -17.94 6.73
C VAL A 217 -5.58 -18.75 5.85
N GLN A 218 -6.87 -18.85 6.22
CA GLN A 218 -7.88 -19.55 5.42
C GLN A 218 -8.08 -18.93 4.03
N GLN A 219 -7.94 -17.62 3.91
CA GLN A 219 -8.07 -16.87 2.67
C GLN A 219 -6.75 -16.75 1.88
N GLY A 220 -5.64 -17.34 2.35
CA GLY A 220 -4.33 -17.19 1.72
C GLY A 220 -3.82 -15.74 1.73
N LEU A 221 -4.15 -14.99 2.77
CA LEU A 221 -3.73 -13.61 2.97
C LEU A 221 -2.66 -13.50 4.07
N GLU A 222 -1.79 -12.51 3.95
CA GLU A 222 -0.85 -12.08 5.00
C GLU A 222 -1.05 -10.61 5.35
N GLN A 223 -0.61 -10.24 6.54
CA GLN A 223 -0.71 -8.88 7.08
C GLN A 223 0.69 -8.40 7.49
N PRO A 224 1.55 -7.97 6.54
CA PRO A 224 2.94 -7.60 6.84
C PRO A 224 3.05 -6.40 7.78
N GLY A 225 2.09 -5.46 7.75
CA GLY A 225 1.97 -4.33 8.67
C GLY A 225 1.07 -4.57 9.89
N GLY A 226 0.49 -5.78 10.03
CA GLY A 226 -0.56 -6.05 11.01
C GLY A 226 -1.93 -5.52 10.58
N ASN A 227 -2.74 -5.13 11.56
CA ASN A 227 -4.02 -4.44 11.37
C ASN A 227 -4.28 -3.52 12.55
N ILE A 228 -5.15 -2.53 12.36
CA ILE A 228 -5.65 -1.69 13.44
C ILE A 228 -7.00 -2.27 13.88
N PHE A 229 -7.11 -2.60 15.16
CA PHE A 229 -8.39 -2.89 15.80
C PHE A 229 -8.37 -2.19 17.16
N ALA A 230 -8.75 -0.92 17.13
CA ALA A 230 -8.59 0.00 18.26
C ALA A 230 -9.94 0.47 18.78
N LEU A 231 -10.09 0.55 20.11
CA LEU A 231 -11.32 0.90 20.79
C LEU A 231 -11.18 2.20 21.60
N GLY A 232 -12.25 2.98 21.65
CA GLY A 232 -12.33 4.11 22.57
C GLY A 232 -11.24 5.15 22.33
N ALA A 233 -10.40 5.44 23.32
CA ALA A 233 -9.31 6.43 23.22
C ALA A 233 -8.25 6.01 22.20
N ASP A 234 -7.94 4.73 22.10
CA ASP A 234 -7.01 4.19 21.10
C ASP A 234 -7.53 4.44 19.68
N ALA A 235 -8.84 4.30 19.44
CA ALA A 235 -9.48 4.66 18.17
C ALA A 235 -9.35 6.17 17.85
N GLY A 236 -9.13 7.01 18.85
CA GLY A 236 -8.87 8.44 18.68
C GLY A 236 -7.46 8.77 18.14
N VAL A 237 -6.60 7.77 17.93
CA VAL A 237 -5.23 7.93 17.39
C VAL A 237 -5.11 7.12 16.11
N PRO A 238 -4.91 7.72 14.93
CA PRO A 238 -5.05 7.06 13.62
C PRO A 238 -4.30 5.74 13.43
N HIS A 239 -3.05 5.65 13.92
CA HIS A 239 -2.20 4.47 13.74
C HIS A 239 -2.06 3.60 15.02
N ASN A 240 -2.87 3.85 16.05
CA ASN A 240 -2.88 3.00 17.23
C ASN A 240 -3.50 1.64 16.90
N GLN A 241 -2.73 0.59 17.07
CA GLN A 241 -3.15 -0.77 16.72
C GLN A 241 -4.16 -1.38 17.73
N GLY A 242 -4.47 -0.68 18.82
CA GLY A 242 -5.32 -1.16 19.93
C GLY A 242 -4.55 -1.99 20.95
N ASN A 243 -4.97 -1.87 22.22
CA ASN A 243 -4.38 -2.63 23.31
C ASN A 243 -4.95 -4.06 23.33
N PRO A 244 -4.11 -5.12 23.23
CA PRO A 244 -4.57 -6.50 23.20
C PRO A 244 -5.39 -6.95 24.43
N ALA A 245 -5.25 -6.25 25.57
CA ALA A 245 -5.97 -6.55 26.80
C ALA A 245 -7.36 -5.88 26.91
N ASP A 246 -7.68 -4.93 26.02
CA ASP A 246 -8.94 -4.21 26.05
C ASP A 246 -10.12 -5.13 25.79
N LEU A 247 -11.18 -4.93 26.58
CA LEU A 247 -12.44 -5.66 26.45
C LEU A 247 -13.28 -5.08 25.32
N LEU A 248 -14.00 -5.96 24.61
CA LEU A 248 -14.97 -5.56 23.58
C LEU A 248 -16.24 -4.99 24.26
N GLU A 249 -16.12 -3.76 24.76
CA GLU A 249 -17.22 -3.06 25.46
C GLU A 249 -18.27 -2.55 24.46
N LEU A 250 -19.55 -2.68 24.84
CA LEU A 250 -20.67 -2.15 24.07
C LEU A 250 -20.64 -0.60 24.08
N GLY A 251 -21.01 -0.01 22.95
CA GLY A 251 -21.11 1.45 22.83
C GLY A 251 -19.78 2.19 22.69
N LYS A 252 -18.64 1.50 22.63
CA LYS A 252 -17.36 2.14 22.22
C LYS A 252 -17.22 2.15 20.72
N ALA A 253 -16.65 3.24 20.18
CA ALA A 253 -16.19 3.28 18.80
C ALA A 253 -15.01 2.32 18.62
N ILE A 254 -15.06 1.53 17.56
CA ILE A 254 -14.01 0.62 17.13
C ILE A 254 -13.58 1.07 15.74
N ILE A 255 -12.31 1.39 15.54
CA ILE A 255 -11.73 1.50 14.21
C ILE A 255 -11.09 0.15 13.88
N PHE A 256 -11.56 -0.47 12.81
CA PHE A 256 -10.97 -1.64 12.20
C PHE A 256 -10.43 -1.27 10.82
N ASP A 257 -9.11 -1.23 10.72
CA ASP A 257 -8.38 -0.90 9.51
C ASP A 257 -7.56 -2.14 9.09
N PHE A 258 -7.81 -2.61 7.87
CA PHE A 258 -7.39 -3.91 7.39
C PHE A 258 -6.78 -3.82 6.00
N PHE A 259 -5.44 -4.02 5.93
CA PHE A 259 -4.63 -3.86 4.72
C PHE A 259 -3.80 -5.11 4.37
N PRO A 260 -4.47 -6.24 4.03
CA PRO A 260 -3.80 -7.48 3.68
C PRO A 260 -3.31 -7.50 2.23
N ARG A 261 -2.44 -8.48 1.97
CA ARG A 261 -2.05 -8.90 0.62
C ARG A 261 -1.99 -10.43 0.53
N PRO A 262 -1.86 -11.04 -0.67
CA PRO A 262 -1.63 -12.48 -0.80
C PRO A 262 -0.36 -12.94 -0.10
N VAL A 263 -0.36 -14.15 0.45
CA VAL A 263 0.85 -14.81 0.99
C VAL A 263 1.93 -14.87 -0.08
N GLY A 264 3.14 -14.44 0.27
CA GLY A 264 4.26 -14.34 -0.68
C GLY A 264 4.30 -13.05 -1.48
N GLY A 265 3.42 -12.10 -1.18
CA GLY A 265 3.35 -10.78 -1.82
C GLY A 265 2.37 -10.69 -2.97
N GLY A 266 2.14 -9.49 -3.45
CA GLY A 266 1.15 -9.15 -4.48
C GLY A 266 0.50 -7.82 -4.18
N TYR A 267 -0.62 -7.55 -4.84
CA TYR A 267 -1.39 -6.33 -4.63
C TYR A 267 -2.01 -6.29 -3.24
N PHE A 268 -1.95 -5.15 -2.59
CA PHE A 268 -2.66 -4.88 -1.35
C PHE A 268 -4.16 -4.63 -1.61
N HIS A 269 -4.97 -4.92 -0.62
CA HIS A 269 -6.28 -4.30 -0.41
C HIS A 269 -6.20 -3.43 0.84
N ASP A 270 -7.06 -2.42 0.92
CA ASP A 270 -7.13 -1.53 2.08
C ASP A 270 -8.58 -1.16 2.37
N MET A 271 -8.97 -1.20 3.63
CA MET A 271 -10.29 -0.78 4.04
C MET A 271 -10.37 -0.47 5.52
N THR A 272 -11.06 0.60 5.86
CA THR A 272 -11.44 0.90 7.25
C THR A 272 -12.94 0.90 7.44
N ARG A 273 -13.39 0.30 8.53
CA ARG A 273 -14.75 0.45 9.06
C ARG A 273 -14.71 0.92 10.50
N THR A 274 -15.63 1.80 10.82
CA THR A 274 -15.90 2.16 12.22
C THR A 274 -17.15 1.45 12.68
N TRP A 275 -17.06 0.75 13.81
CA TRP A 275 -18.18 0.04 14.40
C TRP A 275 -18.44 0.45 15.84
N CYS A 276 -19.71 0.33 16.28
CA CYS A 276 -20.11 0.30 17.68
C CYS A 276 -20.95 -0.94 17.93
N LEU A 277 -20.65 -1.68 19.00
CA LEU A 277 -21.39 -2.88 19.38
C LEU A 277 -22.70 -2.50 20.11
N GLY A 278 -23.82 -2.93 19.56
CA GLY A 278 -25.15 -2.78 20.15
C GLY A 278 -25.74 -1.37 20.13
N HIS A 279 -24.99 -0.34 20.43
CA HIS A 279 -25.41 1.06 20.38
C HIS A 279 -24.21 1.99 20.15
N ALA A 280 -24.44 3.22 19.72
CA ALA A 280 -23.40 4.23 19.59
C ALA A 280 -23.73 5.46 20.46
N PRO A 281 -22.73 6.12 21.05
CA PRO A 281 -22.89 7.44 21.64
C PRO A 281 -23.27 8.49 20.57
N LYS A 282 -24.10 9.46 20.93
CA LYS A 282 -24.57 10.51 19.98
C LYS A 282 -23.44 11.28 19.31
N GLU A 283 -22.35 11.52 20.02
CA GLU A 283 -21.17 12.21 19.47
C GLU A 283 -20.43 11.36 18.45
N VAL A 284 -20.38 10.05 18.62
CA VAL A 284 -19.82 9.09 17.65
C VAL A 284 -20.73 9.00 16.43
N GLU A 285 -22.06 8.89 16.62
CA GLU A 285 -23.02 8.89 15.51
C GLU A 285 -22.89 10.16 14.65
N ARG A 286 -22.77 11.33 15.29
CA ARG A 286 -22.58 12.58 14.58
C ARG A 286 -21.27 12.61 13.78
N ALA A 287 -20.15 12.30 14.41
CA ALA A 287 -18.84 12.26 13.74
C ALA A 287 -18.83 11.26 12.58
N TYR A 288 -19.53 10.12 12.75
CA TYR A 288 -19.69 9.13 11.70
C TYR A 288 -20.51 9.65 10.52
N GLN A 289 -21.63 10.31 10.78
CA GLN A 289 -22.46 10.94 9.75
C GLN A 289 -21.69 12.03 8.98
N ASP A 290 -20.96 12.88 9.70
CA ASP A 290 -20.11 13.92 9.10
C ASP A 290 -19.00 13.31 8.22
N THR A 291 -18.40 12.19 8.67
CA THR A 291 -17.39 11.46 7.89
C THR A 291 -17.99 10.79 6.65
N MET A 292 -19.18 10.17 6.78
CA MET A 292 -19.92 9.63 5.63
C MET A 292 -20.26 10.70 4.60
N ALA A 293 -20.68 11.90 5.06
CA ALA A 293 -20.99 13.00 4.17
C ALA A 293 -19.76 13.46 3.37
N VAL A 294 -18.58 13.52 4.01
CA VAL A 294 -17.31 13.81 3.32
C VAL A 294 -16.95 12.71 2.34
N PHE A 295 -17.06 11.44 2.76
CA PHE A 295 -16.80 10.31 1.86
C PHE A 295 -17.64 10.39 0.59
N ASN A 296 -18.95 10.59 0.74
CA ASN A 296 -19.86 10.71 -0.40
C ASN A 296 -19.54 11.94 -1.26
N LEU A 297 -19.27 13.10 -0.65
CA LEU A 297 -18.88 14.32 -1.36
C LEU A 297 -17.63 14.10 -2.22
N VAL A 298 -16.61 13.41 -1.67
CA VAL A 298 -15.41 13.09 -2.43
C VAL A 298 -15.75 12.18 -3.59
N MET A 299 -16.46 11.07 -3.35
CA MET A 299 -16.87 10.12 -4.39
C MET A 299 -17.65 10.77 -5.53
N GLU A 300 -18.57 11.67 -5.21
CA GLU A 300 -19.39 12.42 -6.19
C GLU A 300 -18.59 13.46 -6.99
N THR A 301 -17.45 13.91 -6.45
CA THR A 301 -16.61 14.95 -7.09
C THR A 301 -15.39 14.41 -7.80
N LEU A 302 -15.17 13.07 -7.77
CA LEU A 302 -14.07 12.44 -8.49
C LEU A 302 -14.15 12.72 -9.99
N GLU A 303 -13.02 13.10 -10.59
CA GLU A 303 -12.93 13.51 -11.98
C GLU A 303 -11.54 13.22 -12.53
N VAL A 304 -11.47 12.64 -13.74
CA VAL A 304 -10.22 12.41 -14.46
C VAL A 304 -9.57 13.74 -14.81
N GLY A 305 -8.25 13.85 -14.61
CA GLY A 305 -7.49 15.07 -14.85
C GLY A 305 -7.50 16.09 -13.73
N LYS A 306 -8.36 15.92 -12.71
CA LYS A 306 -8.38 16.79 -11.55
C LYS A 306 -7.21 16.51 -10.62
N ARG A 307 -6.62 17.56 -10.05
CA ARG A 307 -5.51 17.43 -9.11
C ARG A 307 -5.95 16.68 -7.85
N THR A 308 -5.15 15.71 -7.45
CA THR A 308 -5.40 14.91 -6.24
C THR A 308 -5.44 15.75 -4.98
N SER A 309 -4.58 16.78 -4.87
CA SER A 309 -4.57 17.74 -3.74
C SER A 309 -5.86 18.55 -3.57
N ALA A 310 -6.66 18.68 -4.64
CA ALA A 310 -7.95 19.36 -4.56
C ALA A 310 -8.94 18.60 -3.65
N TYR A 311 -8.89 17.27 -3.63
CA TYR A 311 -9.77 16.45 -2.78
C TYR A 311 -9.42 16.58 -1.30
N GLN A 312 -8.11 16.65 -0.96
CA GLN A 312 -7.68 16.99 0.39
C GLN A 312 -8.24 18.34 0.83
N SER A 313 -8.17 19.34 -0.05
CA SER A 313 -8.70 20.69 0.24
C SER A 313 -10.21 20.69 0.39
N ILE A 314 -10.96 19.94 -0.42
CA ILE A 314 -12.42 19.79 -0.30
C ILE A 314 -12.76 19.18 1.07
N THR A 315 -12.09 18.10 1.46
CA THR A 315 -12.28 17.41 2.74
C THR A 315 -12.04 18.35 3.93
N CYS A 316 -10.91 19.05 3.94
CA CYS A 316 -10.58 19.98 5.01
C CYS A 316 -11.63 21.11 5.11
N LYS A 317 -12.00 21.75 4.00
CA LYS A 317 -13.01 22.81 3.98
C LYS A 317 -14.37 22.35 4.48
N TYR A 318 -14.77 21.12 4.13
CA TYR A 318 -16.03 20.57 4.64
C TYR A 318 -15.98 20.41 6.16
N TYR A 319 -14.95 19.79 6.71
CA TYR A 319 -14.79 19.62 8.15
C TYR A 319 -14.68 20.97 8.89
N GLU A 320 -13.97 21.94 8.32
CA GLU A 320 -13.87 23.31 8.87
C GLU A 320 -15.23 24.02 8.93
N SER A 321 -16.09 23.79 7.93
CA SER A 321 -17.46 24.33 7.93
C SER A 321 -18.32 23.79 9.08
N LEU A 322 -17.95 22.63 9.62
CA LEU A 322 -18.56 21.99 10.80
C LEU A 322 -17.82 22.32 12.10
N ASN A 323 -16.84 23.23 12.05
CA ASN A 323 -15.97 23.65 13.15
C ASN A 323 -15.03 22.55 13.69
N TYR A 324 -14.65 21.57 12.85
CA TYR A 324 -13.58 20.64 13.18
C TYR A 324 -12.21 21.23 12.78
N PRO A 325 -11.19 21.15 13.64
CA PRO A 325 -9.82 21.50 13.24
C PRO A 325 -9.32 20.52 12.18
N THR A 326 -8.50 21.02 11.24
CA THR A 326 -7.89 20.21 10.19
C THR A 326 -6.40 20.47 10.08
N ILE A 327 -5.67 19.56 9.45
CA ILE A 327 -4.23 19.72 9.22
C ILE A 327 -3.87 20.93 8.35
N LEU A 328 -4.81 21.52 7.59
CA LEU A 328 -4.56 22.71 6.79
C LEU A 328 -4.60 23.98 7.63
N THR A 329 -5.56 24.10 8.55
CA THR A 329 -5.72 25.30 9.39
C THR A 329 -4.99 25.20 10.71
N ALA A 330 -4.71 23.98 11.19
CA ALA A 330 -3.95 23.70 12.39
C ALA A 330 -2.91 22.58 12.14
N PRO A 331 -1.79 22.87 11.45
CA PRO A 331 -0.76 21.89 11.17
C PRO A 331 -0.26 21.21 12.45
N GLY A 332 -0.23 19.87 12.45
CA GLY A 332 0.15 19.07 13.63
C GLY A 332 -0.95 18.89 14.66
N THR A 333 -2.20 19.28 14.36
CA THR A 333 -3.34 18.97 15.24
C THR A 333 -3.44 17.47 15.48
N GLN A 334 -3.77 17.07 16.70
CA GLN A 334 -4.07 15.69 17.10
C GLN A 334 -5.58 15.45 17.29
N VAL A 335 -6.41 16.46 17.00
CA VAL A 335 -7.85 16.43 17.15
C VAL A 335 -8.51 16.89 15.86
N GLY A 336 -9.62 16.27 15.48
CA GLY A 336 -10.34 16.56 14.26
C GLY A 336 -9.83 15.77 13.07
N TYR A 337 -9.58 16.39 11.92
CA TYR A 337 -9.06 15.74 10.72
C TYR A 337 -7.53 15.91 10.64
N VAL A 338 -6.80 14.84 10.87
CA VAL A 338 -5.37 14.90 11.23
C VAL A 338 -4.42 14.24 10.21
N HIS A 339 -4.93 13.69 9.09
CA HIS A 339 -4.12 12.97 8.08
C HIS A 339 -4.54 13.28 6.64
N GLY A 340 -3.90 12.66 5.67
CA GLY A 340 -4.25 12.72 4.26
C GLY A 340 -5.57 12.03 3.96
N LEU A 341 -6.28 12.49 2.91
CA LEU A 341 -7.55 11.89 2.50
C LEU A 341 -7.39 10.53 1.84
N ALA A 342 -6.27 10.35 1.13
CA ALA A 342 -6.12 9.24 0.19
C ALA A 342 -4.65 9.02 -0.16
N HIS A 343 -4.34 7.82 -0.58
CA HIS A 343 -3.05 7.44 -1.18
C HIS A 343 -3.27 6.46 -2.32
N GLY A 344 -2.32 6.39 -3.24
CA GLY A 344 -2.28 5.32 -4.23
C GLY A 344 -2.07 3.97 -3.57
N LEU A 345 -2.59 2.92 -4.16
CA LEU A 345 -2.53 1.55 -3.69
C LEU A 345 -2.14 0.61 -4.83
N GLY A 346 -1.32 -0.38 -4.52
CA GLY A 346 -0.92 -1.39 -5.49
C GLY A 346 -0.06 -2.48 -4.89
N LEU A 347 1.17 -2.62 -5.36
CA LEU A 347 2.17 -3.55 -4.80
C LEU A 347 2.78 -3.04 -3.48
N GLU A 348 2.57 -1.77 -3.17
CA GLU A 348 2.84 -1.18 -1.87
C GLU A 348 1.53 -0.63 -1.28
N ILE A 349 1.45 -0.61 0.05
CA ILE A 349 0.28 -0.08 0.75
C ILE A 349 0.12 1.42 0.51
N HIS A 350 1.22 2.15 0.42
CA HIS A 350 1.26 3.55 0.06
C HIS A 350 2.14 3.73 -1.18
N GLU A 351 1.52 4.04 -2.32
CA GLU A 351 2.22 4.39 -3.54
C GLU A 351 1.63 5.64 -4.21
N ALA A 352 2.13 6.04 -5.35
CA ALA A 352 1.54 7.12 -6.13
C ALA A 352 0.13 6.75 -6.67
N PRO A 353 -0.78 7.72 -6.84
CA PRO A 353 -0.58 9.17 -6.66
C PRO A 353 -0.74 9.63 -5.20
N SER A 354 0.00 10.68 -4.82
CA SER A 354 -0.16 11.36 -3.54
C SER A 354 -1.35 12.34 -3.56
N PHE A 355 -2.15 12.36 -2.51
CA PHE A 355 -3.27 13.30 -2.33
C PHE A 355 -2.96 14.45 -1.38
N HIS A 356 -1.77 14.52 -0.83
CA HIS A 356 -1.38 15.58 0.10
C HIS A 356 -1.46 16.98 -0.55
N ALA A 357 -2.01 17.95 0.19
CA ALA A 357 -2.12 19.34 -0.24
C ALA A 357 -0.83 20.12 0.07
N TYR A 358 0.18 20.01 -0.79
CA TYR A 358 1.35 20.88 -0.77
C TYR A 358 1.60 21.44 -2.19
N GLU A 359 2.29 22.59 -2.26
CA GLU A 359 2.44 23.37 -3.51
C GLU A 359 3.07 22.57 -4.66
N GLY A 360 4.01 21.68 -4.36
CA GLY A 360 4.69 20.82 -5.35
C GLY A 360 3.92 19.56 -5.77
N ASN A 361 2.72 19.29 -5.23
CA ASN A 361 1.93 18.14 -5.65
C ASN A 361 1.18 18.43 -6.96
N MET A 362 1.70 17.91 -8.04
CA MET A 362 1.16 18.07 -9.40
C MET A 362 0.34 16.85 -9.85
N ALA A 363 0.22 15.81 -9.01
CA ALA A 363 -0.48 14.58 -9.35
C ALA A 363 -1.94 14.85 -9.71
N VAL A 364 -2.42 14.13 -10.71
CA VAL A 364 -3.81 14.15 -11.17
C VAL A 364 -4.41 12.75 -11.09
N VAL A 365 -5.72 12.66 -11.05
CA VAL A 365 -6.42 11.38 -11.20
C VAL A 365 -6.40 10.98 -12.67
N GLU A 366 -5.92 9.79 -12.97
CA GLU A 366 -5.82 9.25 -14.32
C GLU A 366 -6.74 8.04 -14.50
N ARG A 367 -7.07 7.69 -15.75
CA ARG A 367 -7.69 6.40 -16.04
C ARG A 367 -6.74 5.27 -15.67
N GLY A 368 -7.23 4.24 -15.04
CA GLY A 368 -6.41 3.17 -14.45
C GLY A 368 -5.87 3.46 -13.06
N SER A 369 -6.00 4.69 -12.52
CA SER A 369 -5.57 4.99 -11.15
C SER A 369 -6.34 4.19 -10.12
N VAL A 370 -5.63 3.68 -9.11
CA VAL A 370 -6.20 3.03 -7.92
C VAL A 370 -5.69 3.75 -6.68
N PHE A 371 -6.61 4.12 -5.79
CA PHE A 371 -6.30 4.88 -4.58
C PHE A 371 -7.37 4.63 -3.51
N THR A 372 -7.03 4.96 -2.25
CA THR A 372 -7.98 4.93 -1.14
C THR A 372 -8.82 6.22 -1.10
N VAL A 373 -9.95 6.19 -0.42
CA VAL A 373 -10.70 7.37 0.04
C VAL A 373 -11.04 7.11 1.50
N GLU A 374 -10.36 7.82 2.41
CA GLU A 374 -10.33 7.48 3.84
C GLU A 374 -10.53 8.68 4.79
N PRO A 375 -11.59 9.49 4.65
CA PRO A 375 -11.82 10.55 5.61
C PRO A 375 -12.02 10.00 7.03
N GLY A 376 -11.55 10.75 8.04
CA GLY A 376 -11.71 10.38 9.45
C GLY A 376 -11.73 11.58 10.38
N LEU A 377 -12.26 11.39 11.59
CA LEU A 377 -12.29 12.36 12.68
C LEU A 377 -11.82 11.69 13.97
N TYR A 378 -10.92 12.35 14.70
CA TYR A 378 -10.24 11.77 15.85
C TYR A 378 -10.33 12.66 17.07
N PHE A 379 -10.73 12.09 18.21
CA PHE A 379 -10.94 12.79 19.49
C PHE A 379 -10.43 11.91 20.65
N PRO A 380 -9.10 11.74 20.81
CA PRO A 380 -8.53 10.83 21.81
C PRO A 380 -8.96 11.20 23.23
N ASP A 381 -9.01 12.49 23.58
CA ASP A 381 -9.45 12.96 24.91
C ASP A 381 -10.94 12.69 25.20
N LYS A 382 -11.75 12.53 24.14
CA LYS A 382 -13.18 12.16 24.26
C LYS A 382 -13.38 10.65 24.16
N GLY A 383 -12.31 9.90 23.87
CA GLY A 383 -12.32 8.45 23.83
C GLY A 383 -12.96 7.86 22.57
N TYR A 384 -12.80 8.48 21.40
CA TYR A 384 -13.26 7.92 20.12
C TYR A 384 -12.53 8.49 18.91
N GLY A 385 -12.57 7.73 17.84
CA GLY A 385 -12.28 8.15 16.47
C GLY A 385 -13.22 7.44 15.50
N VAL A 386 -13.34 8.00 14.30
CA VAL A 386 -14.10 7.41 13.18
C VAL A 386 -13.28 7.53 11.91
N ARG A 387 -13.22 6.47 11.11
CA ARG A 387 -12.66 6.44 9.75
C ARG A 387 -13.50 5.52 8.88
N ILE A 388 -13.71 5.91 7.65
CA ILE A 388 -14.37 5.11 6.62
C ILE A 388 -13.46 5.12 5.41
N GLU A 389 -13.15 3.95 4.88
CA GLU A 389 -12.21 3.81 3.79
C GLU A 389 -12.64 2.75 2.80
N ASP A 390 -12.57 3.11 1.53
CA ASP A 390 -12.68 2.20 0.40
C ASP A 390 -11.51 2.40 -0.55
N VAL A 391 -11.11 1.32 -1.21
CA VAL A 391 -10.27 1.39 -2.41
C VAL A 391 -11.15 1.71 -3.61
N VAL A 392 -10.73 2.71 -4.38
CA VAL A 392 -11.42 3.19 -5.58
C VAL A 392 -10.49 3.05 -6.79
N TYR A 393 -11.04 2.61 -7.92
CA TYR A 393 -10.33 2.66 -9.20
C TYR A 393 -11.11 3.43 -10.26
N CYS A 394 -10.36 4.08 -11.16
CA CYS A 394 -10.91 4.75 -12.33
C CYS A 394 -10.77 3.83 -13.54
N ASP A 395 -11.86 3.47 -14.20
CA ASP A 395 -11.83 2.63 -15.38
C ASP A 395 -11.41 3.37 -16.66
N GLU A 396 -11.26 2.66 -17.77
CA GLU A 396 -10.90 3.22 -19.07
C GLU A 396 -11.94 4.19 -19.64
N ALA A 397 -13.20 4.09 -19.22
CA ALA A 397 -14.24 5.05 -19.58
C ALA A 397 -14.18 6.33 -18.73
N GLY A 398 -13.44 6.33 -17.63
CA GLY A 398 -13.34 7.42 -16.66
C GLY A 398 -14.39 7.35 -15.55
N ALA A 399 -15.06 6.21 -15.38
CA ALA A 399 -15.98 5.97 -14.27
C ALA A 399 -15.21 5.43 -13.04
N PHE A 400 -15.69 5.82 -11.86
CA PHE A 400 -15.08 5.43 -10.58
C PHE A 400 -15.88 4.33 -9.92
N HIS A 401 -15.17 3.30 -9.45
CA HIS A 401 -15.75 2.11 -8.85
C HIS A 401 -15.04 1.78 -7.53
N SER A 402 -15.80 1.39 -6.50
CA SER A 402 -15.23 0.84 -5.27
C SER A 402 -14.85 -0.63 -5.46
N LEU A 403 -13.66 -1.01 -5.01
CA LEU A 403 -13.22 -2.40 -4.83
C LEU A 403 -13.60 -2.94 -3.44
N THR A 404 -14.22 -2.12 -2.59
CA THR A 404 -14.57 -2.45 -1.20
C THR A 404 -16.09 -2.49 -1.02
N PRO A 405 -16.82 -3.52 -1.54
CA PRO A 405 -18.28 -3.56 -1.49
C PRO A 405 -18.84 -3.94 -0.09
N PHE A 406 -18.07 -3.81 0.97
CA PHE A 406 -18.53 -4.11 2.33
C PHE A 406 -19.38 -2.97 2.89
N PRO A 407 -20.50 -3.28 3.61
CA PRO A 407 -21.40 -2.28 4.19
C PRO A 407 -20.67 -1.28 5.11
N LYS A 408 -21.21 -0.05 5.14
CA LYS A 408 -20.71 1.05 5.96
C LYS A 408 -21.69 1.32 7.13
N ASP A 409 -22.15 0.27 7.81
CA ASP A 409 -23.03 0.43 8.97
C ASP A 409 -22.20 0.68 10.23
N LEU A 410 -22.56 1.72 10.99
CA LEU A 410 -21.89 2.01 12.26
C LEU A 410 -22.20 0.96 13.35
N LEU A 411 -23.43 0.44 13.34
CA LEU A 411 -23.88 -0.46 14.39
C LEU A 411 -23.73 -1.93 13.99
N LEU A 412 -22.97 -2.68 14.77
CA LEU A 412 -23.03 -4.12 14.74
C LEU A 412 -24.05 -4.59 15.82
N PRO A 413 -25.09 -5.36 15.41
CA PRO A 413 -26.02 -5.93 16.37
C PRO A 413 -25.29 -6.88 17.31
N VAL A 414 -25.76 -6.99 18.53
CA VAL A 414 -25.22 -7.92 19.53
C VAL A 414 -26.36 -8.86 19.99
N ARG A 415 -26.02 -10.12 20.10
CA ARG A 415 -26.97 -11.12 20.58
C ARG A 415 -27.37 -10.82 22.03
N LYS A 416 -28.71 -10.75 22.27
CA LYS A 416 -29.28 -10.55 23.61
C LYS A 416 -29.15 -11.81 24.44
#